data_b5f78e4770c558574f0cfc31395f7796
#
_entry.id   b5f78e4770c558574f0cfc31395f7796
#
_cell.length_a   1.000
_cell.length_b   1.000
_cell.length_c   1.000
_cell.angle_alpha   90.00
_cell.angle_beta   90.00
_cell.angle_gamma   90.00
#
_symmetry.space_group_name_H-M   'P 1'
#
loop_
_entity.id
_entity.type
_entity.pdbx_description
1 polymer ?
#
loop_
_entity_poly.entity_id
_entity_poly.type
_entity_poly.pdbx_seq_one_letter_code
_entity_poly.pdbx_strand_id
1 'polypeptide(L)'
;MACHQVGGKATREIPPSFTKVASSSLDAWDRRTGSGPEGPGMLASFKQMGADRQVFADWTDRVAKGEIPKGAPSRPAGVERNLVVSLWDWGTKLDGRTDAQASDLRNANVNANGKVFMVSRTTDVMAILDPVEHRTQVIKVPSTAPVAGAKTPTSAYWGDEEVWKRQAEPRSVAVDARGRVWLTARLREKPGLPAFCTSETNKFAKYYSAAPRGGRGGRGGGQSADTGRQLTVYDPQTQQFTPIVDTCFTLDHNQLGPDNFLYFGGGNSAVFWIDTPVWDKTKNAEASQGWCPAVVDTNADGMITEWTEPQAPPDPKKDQRVDFGCYQVGVDPMNKNGVTWCGEDLKLTRIERGPNPPQTCKAEVYRPPTGQTPEIAGAGHAVVDEQGVVWMNWRGSQHFTSFDRRKCKVTNGPAAATGLGCPEGWSVYRMEGPTYAGTNIQSDMTYLSQVDRHDTLGLGKNVPTYGTVNTDMLVAFRPESREFVELRVPYPMGFFSRSANGRIDDPKSGWKGKGLWSSFSSYAPWHVEGGKDGHGSKAVKFQMRPNPLAK
;
A
#
# COMPACT_ATOMS: atom_id res chain seq x y z
N MET A 1 6.69 12.11 5.48
CA MET A 1 5.36 12.00 6.09
C MET A 1 4.68 10.65 5.90
N ALA A 2 5.22 9.72 5.14
CA ALA A 2 4.62 8.39 4.95
C ALA A 2 4.84 7.40 6.13
N CYS A 3 5.54 7.81 7.18
CA CYS A 3 5.93 6.93 8.28
C CYS A 3 5.31 7.31 9.63
N HIS A 4 4.89 8.54 9.79
CA HIS A 4 4.25 9.06 11.00
C HIS A 4 3.51 10.36 10.68
N GLN A 5 2.54 10.69 11.53
CA GLN A 5 1.69 11.85 11.34
C GLN A 5 2.40 13.16 11.72
N VAL A 6 2.19 14.21 10.93
CA VAL A 6 2.78 15.53 11.20
C VAL A 6 2.16 16.17 12.44
N GLY A 7 0.85 16.03 12.64
CA GLY A 7 0.14 16.61 13.78
C GLY A 7 0.36 15.92 15.13
N GLY A 8 0.97 14.72 15.14
CA GLY A 8 1.24 14.00 16.37
C GLY A 8 2.23 14.73 17.29
N LYS A 9 2.16 14.47 18.59
CA LYS A 9 2.97 15.16 19.63
C LYS A 9 4.45 15.21 19.26
N ALA A 10 5.04 14.08 18.94
CA ALA A 10 6.47 13.99 18.63
C ALA A 10 6.87 14.68 17.32
N THR A 11 5.93 15.05 16.45
CA THR A 11 6.22 15.81 15.22
C THR A 11 6.04 17.32 15.39
N ARG A 12 5.11 17.75 16.23
CA ARG A 12 4.87 19.18 16.48
C ARG A 12 5.78 19.76 17.59
N GLU A 13 6.40 18.91 18.41
CA GLU A 13 7.34 19.30 19.44
C GLU A 13 8.77 18.94 19.01
N ILE A 14 9.64 19.92 18.93
CA ILE A 14 11.05 19.69 18.69
C ILE A 14 11.75 19.46 20.03
N PRO A 15 12.37 18.29 20.27
CA PRO A 15 13.03 18.01 21.52
C PRO A 15 14.11 19.05 21.88
N PRO A 16 14.26 19.41 23.17
CA PRO A 16 15.26 20.36 23.61
C PRO A 16 16.71 20.00 23.24
N SER A 17 17.00 18.71 23.08
CA SER A 17 18.31 18.24 22.59
C SER A 17 18.65 18.73 21.19
N PHE A 18 17.66 19.04 20.37
CA PHE A 18 17.87 19.63 19.05
C PHE A 18 17.86 21.15 19.10
N THR A 19 16.89 21.77 19.80
CA THR A 19 16.75 23.23 19.83
C THR A 19 17.90 23.93 20.51
N LYS A 20 18.51 23.32 21.55
CA LYS A 20 19.66 23.91 22.27
C LYS A 20 20.92 24.01 21.43
N VAL A 21 21.09 23.19 20.42
CA VAL A 21 22.32 23.14 19.59
C VAL A 21 22.06 23.64 18.15
N ALA A 22 20.84 23.95 17.82
CA ALA A 22 20.47 24.45 16.50
C ALA A 22 20.67 25.96 16.40
N SER A 23 21.12 26.42 15.24
CA SER A 23 21.28 27.85 14.93
C SER A 23 19.96 28.53 14.53
N SER A 24 18.95 27.76 14.19
CA SER A 24 17.60 28.21 13.81
C SER A 24 16.58 27.08 13.97
N SER A 25 15.28 27.42 13.94
CA SER A 25 14.21 26.42 13.98
C SER A 25 14.27 25.48 12.76
N LEU A 26 14.72 25.96 11.60
CA LEU A 26 14.92 25.12 10.42
C LEU A 26 16.09 24.15 10.59
N ASP A 27 17.21 24.60 11.22
CA ASP A 27 18.33 23.72 11.58
C ASP A 27 17.90 22.67 12.63
N ALA A 28 17.04 23.04 13.58
CA ALA A 28 16.46 22.08 14.52
C ALA A 28 15.63 20.98 13.81
N TRP A 29 14.90 21.36 12.77
CA TRP A 29 14.18 20.42 11.92
C TRP A 29 15.10 19.52 11.10
N ASP A 30 16.18 20.06 10.53
CA ASP A 30 17.18 19.25 9.81
C ASP A 30 17.83 18.21 10.73
N ARG A 31 18.19 18.59 11.96
CA ARG A 31 18.73 17.67 12.99
C ARG A 31 17.72 16.60 13.37
N ARG A 32 16.46 17.01 13.62
CA ARG A 32 15.40 16.10 13.98
C ARG A 32 15.10 15.09 12.88
N THR A 33 14.96 15.54 11.65
CA THR A 33 14.69 14.64 10.52
C THR A 33 15.88 13.76 10.19
N GLY A 34 17.11 14.16 10.52
CA GLY A 34 18.31 13.36 10.39
C GLY A 34 18.52 12.30 11.48
N SER A 35 17.69 12.31 12.53
CA SER A 35 17.85 11.40 13.67
C SER A 35 17.03 10.12 13.53
N GLY A 36 17.49 9.07 14.22
CA GLY A 36 16.80 7.78 14.27
C GLY A 36 17.05 6.88 13.04
N PRO A 37 16.46 5.68 13.02
CA PRO A 37 16.75 4.65 12.04
C PRO A 37 16.48 5.04 10.58
N GLU A 38 15.49 5.89 10.35
CA GLU A 38 15.09 6.37 9.03
C GLU A 38 15.62 7.79 8.73
N GLY A 39 16.46 8.31 9.62
CA GLY A 39 16.97 9.68 9.57
C GLY A 39 17.56 10.11 8.22
N PRO A 40 18.49 9.35 7.62
CA PRO A 40 19.07 9.74 6.33
C PRO A 40 18.03 9.94 5.24
N GLY A 41 17.05 9.04 5.13
CA GLY A 41 15.96 9.12 4.15
C GLY A 41 14.97 10.26 4.45
N MET A 42 14.65 10.49 5.72
CA MET A 42 13.79 11.60 6.13
C MET A 42 14.44 12.95 5.86
N LEU A 43 15.72 13.12 6.20
CA LEU A 43 16.45 14.38 5.98
C LEU A 43 16.57 14.68 4.48
N ALA A 44 16.92 13.68 3.67
CA ALA A 44 17.00 13.84 2.23
C ALA A 44 15.65 14.29 1.64
N SER A 45 14.57 13.63 2.04
CA SER A 45 13.22 14.00 1.60
C SER A 45 12.78 15.38 2.09
N PHE A 46 13.16 15.76 3.31
CA PHE A 46 12.87 17.08 3.87
C PHE A 46 13.61 18.17 3.10
N LYS A 47 14.90 17.97 2.81
CA LYS A 47 15.70 18.92 2.02
C LYS A 47 15.19 19.11 0.60
N GLN A 48 14.61 18.09 -0.02
CA GLN A 48 14.01 18.20 -1.36
C GLN A 48 12.80 19.14 -1.42
N MET A 49 12.18 19.47 -0.28
CA MET A 49 11.08 20.44 -0.21
C MET A 49 11.53 21.89 -0.42
N GLY A 50 12.84 22.15 -0.45
CA GLY A 50 13.36 23.51 -0.69
C GLY A 50 12.86 24.52 0.35
N ALA A 51 12.31 25.64 -0.14
CA ALA A 51 11.78 26.73 0.70
C ALA A 51 10.54 26.32 1.54
N ASP A 52 9.76 25.35 1.09
CA ASP A 52 8.55 24.91 1.80
C ASP A 52 8.85 24.31 3.19
N ARG A 53 10.09 23.93 3.47
CA ARG A 53 10.53 23.49 4.80
C ARG A 53 10.28 24.53 5.89
N GLN A 54 10.30 25.82 5.54
CA GLN A 54 10.08 26.90 6.50
C GLN A 54 8.71 26.83 7.15
N VAL A 55 7.70 26.35 6.43
CA VAL A 55 6.34 26.15 6.96
C VAL A 55 6.34 25.27 8.22
N PHE A 56 7.19 24.23 8.27
CA PHE A 56 7.28 23.35 9.43
C PHE A 56 7.99 24.04 10.62
N ALA A 57 9.03 24.81 10.35
CA ALA A 57 9.72 25.58 11.38
C ALA A 57 8.77 26.62 12.00
N ASP A 58 8.10 27.41 11.17
CA ASP A 58 7.15 28.43 11.61
C ASP A 58 5.98 27.82 12.40
N TRP A 59 5.48 26.67 11.96
CA TRP A 59 4.42 25.96 12.67
C TRP A 59 4.85 25.50 14.06
N THR A 60 5.99 24.83 14.19
CA THR A 60 6.48 24.37 15.50
C THR A 60 6.88 25.52 16.41
N ASP A 61 7.34 26.65 15.88
CA ASP A 61 7.61 27.86 16.64
C ASP A 61 6.32 28.47 17.23
N ARG A 62 5.21 28.46 16.46
CA ARG A 62 3.92 28.89 16.98
C ARG A 62 3.41 27.96 18.07
N VAL A 63 3.53 26.62 17.86
CA VAL A 63 3.16 25.63 18.88
C VAL A 63 3.98 25.82 20.15
N ALA A 64 5.30 26.02 20.02
CA ALA A 64 6.19 26.27 21.17
C ALA A 64 5.87 27.56 21.94
N LYS A 65 5.28 28.56 21.26
CA LYS A 65 4.77 29.80 21.86
C LYS A 65 3.37 29.65 22.48
N GLY A 66 2.80 28.45 22.48
CA GLY A 66 1.50 28.15 23.08
C GLY A 66 0.30 28.29 22.14
N GLU A 67 0.52 28.37 20.82
CA GLU A 67 -0.60 28.35 19.88
C GLU A 67 -1.30 26.99 19.96
N ILE A 68 -2.62 27.04 20.15
CA ILE A 68 -3.52 25.90 20.17
C ILE A 68 -4.60 26.07 19.11
N PRO A 69 -5.26 25.00 18.66
CA PRO A 69 -6.42 25.09 17.80
C PRO A 69 -7.51 26.00 18.40
N LYS A 70 -8.13 26.85 17.57
CA LYS A 70 -9.14 27.84 18.00
C LYS A 70 -10.44 27.24 18.49
N GLY A 71 -10.64 25.94 18.35
CA GLY A 71 -11.84 25.23 18.81
C GLY A 71 -11.70 23.72 18.68
N ALA A 72 -12.64 23.00 19.25
CA ALA A 72 -12.73 21.56 19.06
C ALA A 72 -13.09 21.25 17.59
N PRO A 73 -12.64 20.11 17.06
CA PRO A 73 -13.09 19.65 15.76
C PRO A 73 -14.62 19.58 15.71
N SER A 74 -15.18 19.91 14.55
CA SER A 74 -16.62 19.76 14.33
C SER A 74 -17.03 18.30 14.54
N ARG A 75 -18.22 18.10 15.13
CA ARG A 75 -18.77 16.75 15.24
C ARG A 75 -19.10 16.20 13.85
N PRO A 76 -18.94 14.88 13.65
CA PRO A 76 -19.35 14.25 12.40
C PRO A 76 -20.80 14.58 12.04
N ALA A 77 -21.06 14.78 10.77
CA ALA A 77 -22.38 15.08 10.22
C ALA A 77 -22.84 13.94 9.29
N GLY A 78 -24.11 13.97 8.87
CA GLY A 78 -24.63 13.00 7.91
C GLY A 78 -24.41 11.54 8.32
N VAL A 79 -23.99 10.72 7.34
CA VAL A 79 -23.77 9.29 7.55
C VAL A 79 -22.61 8.98 8.49
N GLU A 80 -21.65 9.87 8.61
CA GLU A 80 -20.48 9.70 9.49
C GLU A 80 -20.84 9.60 10.98
N ARG A 81 -21.99 10.16 11.37
CA ARG A 81 -22.54 10.03 12.74
C ARG A 81 -22.88 8.58 13.10
N ASN A 82 -23.03 7.73 12.11
CA ASN A 82 -23.40 6.33 12.28
C ASN A 82 -22.18 5.41 12.37
N LEU A 83 -20.99 5.97 12.25
CA LEU A 83 -19.75 5.19 12.32
C LEU A 83 -19.54 4.61 13.73
N VAL A 84 -19.27 3.31 13.77
CA VAL A 84 -18.81 2.59 14.95
C VAL A 84 -17.38 2.14 14.69
N VAL A 85 -16.48 2.54 15.56
CA VAL A 85 -15.06 2.17 15.52
C VAL A 85 -14.77 1.31 16.74
N SER A 86 -14.32 0.07 16.49
CA SER A 86 -13.85 -0.83 17.54
C SER A 86 -12.34 -0.98 17.44
N LEU A 87 -11.64 -0.94 18.56
CA LEU A 87 -10.19 -0.98 18.65
C LEU A 87 -9.75 -2.11 19.57
N TRP A 88 -8.69 -2.80 19.18
CA TRP A 88 -7.99 -3.83 19.98
C TRP A 88 -6.51 -3.47 20.04
N ASP A 89 -6.00 -3.27 21.25
CA ASP A 89 -4.56 -3.16 21.48
C ASP A 89 -3.91 -4.53 21.36
N TRP A 90 -2.78 -4.62 20.63
CA TRP A 90 -2.08 -5.88 20.50
C TRP A 90 -0.56 -5.75 20.54
N GLY A 91 -0.05 -4.61 20.19
CA GLY A 91 1.38 -4.42 20.00
C GLY A 91 2.04 -3.62 21.13
N THR A 92 3.34 -3.49 21.03
CA THR A 92 4.18 -2.64 21.87
C THR A 92 4.50 -1.32 21.18
N LYS A 93 5.19 -0.41 21.86
CA LYS A 93 5.72 0.84 21.26
C LYS A 93 6.66 0.60 20.06
N LEU A 94 7.20 -0.61 19.93
CA LEU A 94 8.14 -0.98 18.86
C LEU A 94 7.44 -1.55 17.62
N ASP A 95 6.19 -1.96 17.75
CA ASP A 95 5.44 -2.55 16.65
C ASP A 95 4.93 -1.48 15.70
N GLY A 96 5.37 -1.55 14.46
CA GLY A 96 5.02 -0.55 13.47
C GLY A 96 4.99 -1.10 12.05
N ARG A 97 4.45 -0.28 11.16
CA ARG A 97 4.30 -0.62 9.74
C ARG A 97 3.54 -1.92 9.53
N THR A 98 2.37 -1.97 10.15
CA THR A 98 1.53 -3.15 10.19
C THR A 98 0.58 -3.19 9.01
N ASP A 99 0.38 -4.39 8.48
CA ASP A 99 -0.64 -4.69 7.48
C ASP A 99 -1.60 -5.74 8.09
N ALA A 100 -2.90 -5.60 7.89
CA ALA A 100 -3.92 -6.49 8.46
C ALA A 100 -4.81 -7.11 7.39
N GLN A 101 -5.20 -8.37 7.60
CA GLN A 101 -6.20 -9.07 6.80
C GLN A 101 -7.11 -9.90 7.70
N ALA A 102 -8.42 -9.85 7.44
CA ALA A 102 -9.43 -10.56 8.19
C ALA A 102 -10.13 -11.67 7.36
N SER A 103 -10.08 -11.58 6.02
CA SER A 103 -10.72 -12.51 5.10
C SER A 103 -10.00 -12.57 3.75
N ASP A 104 -10.47 -13.43 2.86
CA ASP A 104 -10.11 -13.38 1.45
C ASP A 104 -10.79 -12.17 0.77
N LEU A 105 -10.00 -11.31 0.11
CA LEU A 105 -10.52 -10.13 -0.62
C LEU A 105 -11.56 -10.49 -1.69
N ARG A 106 -11.57 -11.74 -2.17
CA ARG A 106 -12.51 -12.24 -3.18
C ARG A 106 -13.82 -12.75 -2.58
N ASN A 107 -13.80 -13.08 -1.29
CA ASN A 107 -14.96 -13.61 -0.57
C ASN A 107 -14.90 -13.24 0.90
N ALA A 108 -15.64 -12.23 1.28
CA ALA A 108 -15.66 -11.71 2.64
C ALA A 108 -16.21 -12.69 3.71
N ASN A 109 -16.78 -13.83 3.31
CA ASN A 109 -17.25 -14.87 4.23
C ASN A 109 -16.13 -15.87 4.62
N VAL A 110 -15.01 -15.86 3.93
CA VAL A 110 -13.85 -16.66 4.32
C VAL A 110 -13.37 -16.18 5.68
N ASN A 111 -13.08 -17.12 6.57
CA ASN A 111 -12.63 -16.84 7.94
C ASN A 111 -13.66 -16.06 8.79
N ALA A 112 -14.97 -16.26 8.53
CA ALA A 112 -16.05 -15.69 9.33
C ALA A 112 -15.89 -16.06 10.82
N ASN A 113 -16.04 -15.08 11.71
CA ASN A 113 -15.78 -15.19 13.16
C ASN A 113 -14.35 -15.66 13.52
N GLY A 114 -13.45 -15.74 12.55
CA GLY A 114 -12.08 -16.19 12.77
C GLY A 114 -11.14 -15.07 13.23
N LYS A 115 -9.86 -15.42 13.28
CA LYS A 115 -8.79 -14.52 13.70
C LYS A 115 -8.54 -13.42 12.66
N VAL A 116 -7.99 -12.30 13.12
CA VAL A 116 -7.45 -11.26 12.25
C VAL A 116 -5.93 -11.37 12.27
N PHE A 117 -5.31 -11.41 11.10
CA PHE A 117 -3.87 -11.60 10.94
C PHE A 117 -3.21 -10.26 10.62
N MET A 118 -2.20 -9.93 11.40
CA MET A 118 -1.43 -8.70 11.24
C MET A 118 0.06 -9.02 11.27
N VAL A 119 0.85 -8.25 10.56
CA VAL A 119 2.32 -8.36 10.62
C VAL A 119 2.93 -7.05 11.08
N SER A 120 3.98 -7.11 11.89
CA SER A 120 4.79 -5.95 12.26
C SER A 120 6.15 -6.05 11.59
N ARG A 121 6.43 -5.12 10.68
CA ARG A 121 7.70 -5.08 9.97
C ARG A 121 8.87 -4.73 10.88
N THR A 122 8.61 -4.00 11.97
CA THR A 122 9.64 -3.46 12.83
C THR A 122 10.12 -4.44 13.90
N THR A 123 9.31 -5.43 14.23
CA THR A 123 9.59 -6.42 15.30
C THR A 123 9.62 -7.86 14.82
N ASP A 124 9.47 -8.08 13.50
CA ASP A 124 9.52 -9.42 12.87
C ASP A 124 8.46 -10.40 13.38
N VAL A 125 7.26 -9.90 13.69
CA VAL A 125 6.19 -10.74 14.25
C VAL A 125 4.95 -10.76 13.36
N MET A 126 4.19 -11.84 13.51
CA MET A 126 2.79 -11.91 13.13
C MET A 126 1.93 -11.91 14.39
N ALA A 127 0.96 -11.01 14.45
CA ALA A 127 -0.05 -10.93 15.48
C ALA A 127 -1.35 -11.56 14.97
N ILE A 128 -1.93 -12.42 15.78
CA ILE A 128 -3.13 -13.21 15.50
C ILE A 128 -4.17 -12.80 16.54
N LEU A 129 -5.04 -11.87 16.17
CA LEU A 129 -6.08 -11.36 17.04
C LEU A 129 -7.32 -12.24 16.98
N ASP A 130 -7.78 -12.68 18.12
CA ASP A 130 -9.12 -13.21 18.32
C ASP A 130 -10.04 -12.06 18.75
N PRO A 131 -10.92 -11.55 17.87
CA PRO A 131 -11.78 -10.44 18.21
C PRO A 131 -12.95 -10.83 19.12
N VAL A 132 -13.27 -12.10 19.25
CA VAL A 132 -14.33 -12.63 20.14
C VAL A 132 -13.81 -12.75 21.55
N GLU A 133 -12.64 -13.36 21.72
CA GLU A 133 -11.99 -13.56 23.00
C GLU A 133 -11.18 -12.34 23.49
N HIS A 134 -11.07 -11.31 22.66
CA HIS A 134 -10.28 -10.09 22.91
C HIS A 134 -8.82 -10.42 23.29
N ARG A 135 -8.22 -11.41 22.63
CA ARG A 135 -6.85 -11.84 22.87
C ARG A 135 -6.02 -11.85 21.59
N THR A 136 -4.76 -11.49 21.72
CA THR A 136 -3.80 -11.56 20.62
C THR A 136 -2.66 -12.49 20.98
N GLN A 137 -2.40 -13.43 20.09
CA GLN A 137 -1.18 -14.22 20.08
C GLN A 137 -0.17 -13.53 19.17
N VAL A 138 1.06 -13.36 19.64
CA VAL A 138 2.17 -12.82 18.86
C VAL A 138 3.20 -13.90 18.64
N ILE A 139 3.53 -14.17 17.37
CA ILE A 139 4.50 -15.19 16.99
C ILE A 139 5.59 -14.57 16.12
N LYS A 140 6.82 -15.04 16.25
CA LYS A 140 7.93 -14.65 15.39
C LYS A 140 7.73 -15.24 14.00
N VAL A 141 7.95 -14.42 12.97
CA VAL A 141 8.09 -14.91 11.60
C VAL A 141 9.49 -15.55 11.49
N PRO A 142 9.59 -16.84 11.15
CA PRO A 142 10.88 -17.53 11.12
C PRO A 142 11.79 -16.92 10.06
N SER A 143 13.05 -16.68 10.42
CA SER A 143 14.06 -16.15 9.51
C SER A 143 15.45 -16.56 9.93
N THR A 144 16.28 -16.91 8.96
CA THR A 144 17.73 -17.08 9.08
C THR A 144 18.48 -16.00 8.30
N ALA A 145 17.77 -15.01 7.75
CA ALA A 145 18.39 -13.89 7.07
C ALA A 145 19.29 -13.09 8.02
N PRO A 146 20.34 -12.44 7.51
CA PRO A 146 21.13 -11.51 8.33
C PRO A 146 20.23 -10.39 8.88
N VAL A 147 20.50 -9.98 10.12
CA VAL A 147 19.83 -8.81 10.69
C VAL A 147 20.16 -7.59 9.83
N ALA A 148 19.13 -6.94 9.31
CA ALA A 148 19.32 -5.73 8.52
C ALA A 148 19.60 -4.56 9.43
N GLY A 149 20.67 -3.85 9.15
CA GLY A 149 20.95 -2.56 9.75
C GLY A 149 22.28 -2.51 10.48
N ALA A 150 23.08 -1.54 10.07
CA ALA A 150 24.11 -0.96 10.89
C ALA A 150 23.48 -0.37 12.17
N LYS A 151 24.30 -0.04 13.15
CA LYS A 151 23.87 0.63 14.39
C LYS A 151 22.79 1.67 14.11
N THR A 152 21.64 1.48 14.70
CA THR A 152 20.56 2.47 14.66
C THR A 152 21.09 3.80 15.19
N PRO A 153 21.02 4.89 14.43
CA PRO A 153 21.38 6.19 14.94
C PRO A 153 20.55 6.52 16.17
N THR A 154 21.19 7.08 17.20
CA THR A 154 20.50 7.54 18.41
C THR A 154 19.43 8.57 18.07
N SER A 155 18.36 8.57 18.83
CA SER A 155 17.25 9.50 18.67
C SER A 155 16.89 10.09 20.03
N ALA A 156 16.48 11.36 20.05
CA ALA A 156 15.98 11.99 21.27
C ALA A 156 14.77 11.28 21.90
N TYR A 157 14.11 10.41 21.15
CA TYR A 157 12.96 9.63 21.62
C TYR A 157 13.33 8.23 22.10
N TRP A 158 14.38 7.63 21.53
CA TRP A 158 14.81 6.26 21.82
C TRP A 158 16.01 6.20 22.75
N GLY A 159 16.75 7.32 22.88
CA GLY A 159 18.04 7.31 23.55
C GLY A 159 19.03 6.40 22.81
N ASP A 160 19.75 5.61 23.58
CA ASP A 160 20.73 4.65 23.06
C ASP A 160 20.12 3.25 22.81
N GLU A 161 18.80 3.07 23.00
CA GLU A 161 18.12 1.80 22.76
C GLU A 161 18.20 1.44 21.27
N GLU A 162 18.69 0.25 20.95
CA GLU A 162 18.63 -0.27 19.60
C GLU A 162 17.19 -0.69 19.28
N VAL A 163 16.55 0.07 18.40
CA VAL A 163 15.20 -0.22 17.94
C VAL A 163 15.23 -0.74 16.50
N TRP A 164 14.24 -1.58 16.18
CA TRP A 164 14.03 -2.12 14.83
C TRP A 164 15.21 -2.92 14.28
N LYS A 165 15.78 -3.81 15.10
CA LYS A 165 16.61 -4.91 14.60
C LYS A 165 15.74 -5.82 13.75
N ARG A 166 15.70 -5.55 12.46
CA ARG A 166 14.84 -6.24 11.51
C ARG A 166 15.58 -7.41 10.88
N GLN A 167 15.01 -8.57 10.95
CA GLN A 167 15.53 -9.78 10.30
C GLN A 167 14.54 -10.29 9.25
N ALA A 168 13.32 -10.64 9.65
CA ALA A 168 12.29 -11.13 8.75
C ALA A 168 11.59 -10.02 7.96
N GLU A 169 11.43 -8.85 8.52
CA GLU A 169 10.72 -7.72 7.91
C GLU A 169 9.41 -8.13 7.21
N PRO A 170 8.48 -8.82 7.88
CA PRO A 170 7.27 -9.33 7.25
C PRO A 170 6.42 -8.18 6.71
N ARG A 171 5.79 -8.44 5.56
CA ARG A 171 5.01 -7.42 4.86
C ARG A 171 3.93 -8.06 4.01
N SER A 172 2.92 -7.28 3.67
CA SER A 172 1.87 -7.63 2.73
C SER A 172 1.23 -9.00 2.97
N VAL A 173 0.10 -8.97 3.61
CA VAL A 173 -0.66 -10.16 4.03
C VAL A 173 -1.81 -10.40 3.06
N ALA A 174 -2.05 -11.65 2.66
CA ALA A 174 -3.25 -12.06 1.93
C ALA A 174 -3.81 -13.35 2.53
N VAL A 175 -5.12 -13.40 2.77
CA VAL A 175 -5.83 -14.61 3.19
C VAL A 175 -6.38 -15.31 1.95
N ASP A 176 -6.13 -16.60 1.80
CA ASP A 176 -6.65 -17.40 0.69
C ASP A 176 -8.01 -18.05 1.02
N ALA A 177 -8.63 -18.69 0.01
CA ALA A 177 -9.93 -19.34 0.15
C ALA A 177 -9.97 -20.49 1.19
N ARG A 178 -8.81 -20.98 1.64
CA ARG A 178 -8.68 -21.97 2.70
C ARG A 178 -8.39 -21.35 4.06
N GLY A 179 -8.35 -20.03 4.14
CA GLY A 179 -8.03 -19.30 5.37
C GLY A 179 -6.54 -19.27 5.73
N ARG A 180 -5.65 -19.72 4.83
CA ARG A 180 -4.20 -19.62 5.03
C ARG A 180 -3.74 -18.21 4.75
N VAL A 181 -2.64 -17.82 5.37
CA VAL A 181 -2.11 -16.47 5.35
C VAL A 181 -0.81 -16.43 4.57
N TRP A 182 -0.83 -15.79 3.41
CA TRP A 182 0.32 -15.56 2.56
C TRP A 182 0.98 -14.23 2.94
N LEU A 183 2.28 -14.25 3.18
CA LEU A 183 3.01 -13.03 3.50
C LEU A 183 4.43 -13.03 2.91
N THR A 184 4.94 -11.85 2.66
CA THR A 184 6.31 -11.66 2.20
C THR A 184 7.22 -11.36 3.38
N ALA A 185 8.40 -11.99 3.43
CA ALA A 185 9.37 -11.78 4.49
C ALA A 185 10.79 -12.13 4.02
N ARG A 186 11.80 -11.66 4.73
CA ARG A 186 13.19 -12.11 4.56
C ARG A 186 13.37 -13.38 5.37
N LEU A 187 13.25 -14.53 4.72
CA LEU A 187 13.30 -15.83 5.40
C LEU A 187 14.71 -16.36 5.57
N ARG A 188 15.56 -16.10 4.59
CA ARG A 188 16.99 -16.45 4.60
C ARG A 188 17.78 -15.45 3.74
N GLU A 189 19.08 -15.50 3.85
CA GLU A 189 19.92 -14.78 2.91
C GLU A 189 19.61 -15.22 1.49
N LYS A 190 19.48 -14.24 0.60
CA LYS A 190 19.26 -14.49 -0.83
C LYS A 190 20.57 -14.23 -1.56
N PRO A 191 21.30 -15.28 -1.92
CA PRO A 191 22.64 -15.14 -2.50
C PRO A 191 22.63 -14.60 -3.93
N GLY A 192 21.48 -14.22 -4.44
CA GLY A 192 21.27 -13.72 -5.79
C GLY A 192 19.99 -14.26 -6.40
N LEU A 193 19.89 -14.11 -7.71
CA LEU A 193 18.78 -14.62 -8.48
C LEU A 193 18.91 -16.15 -8.64
N PRO A 194 17.86 -16.94 -8.41
CA PRO A 194 17.87 -18.36 -8.72
C PRO A 194 18.25 -18.61 -10.18
N ALA A 195 19.10 -19.62 -10.43
CA ALA A 195 19.62 -19.90 -11.77
C ALA A 195 18.52 -20.15 -12.81
N PHE A 196 17.41 -20.77 -12.41
CA PHE A 196 16.29 -21.02 -13.32
C PHE A 196 15.63 -19.74 -13.85
N CYS A 197 15.78 -18.60 -13.18
CA CYS A 197 15.15 -17.35 -13.59
C CYS A 197 15.66 -16.82 -14.94
N THR A 198 16.92 -17.15 -15.26
CA THR A 198 17.59 -16.73 -16.51
C THR A 198 18.01 -17.92 -17.37
N SER A 199 17.63 -19.15 -17.00
CA SER A 199 17.91 -20.36 -17.77
C SER A 199 17.21 -20.34 -19.13
N GLU A 200 17.87 -20.80 -20.18
CA GLU A 200 17.28 -20.96 -21.51
C GLU A 200 16.08 -21.91 -21.52
N THR A 201 16.00 -22.83 -20.56
CA THR A 201 14.85 -23.74 -20.40
C THR A 201 13.63 -23.08 -19.79
N ASN A 202 13.80 -21.93 -19.16
CA ASN A 202 12.68 -21.17 -18.60
C ASN A 202 12.05 -20.27 -19.66
N LYS A 203 10.81 -20.57 -20.04
CA LYS A 203 10.07 -19.82 -21.07
C LYS A 203 9.91 -18.32 -20.78
N PHE A 204 10.07 -17.89 -19.54
CA PHE A 204 9.98 -16.48 -19.13
C PHE A 204 11.33 -15.77 -19.14
N ALA A 205 12.46 -16.48 -19.24
CA ALA A 205 13.78 -15.91 -19.06
C ALA A 205 14.08 -14.72 -19.99
N LYS A 206 13.72 -14.83 -21.28
CA LYS A 206 13.93 -13.74 -22.25
C LYS A 206 13.18 -12.44 -21.93
N TYR A 207 12.13 -12.52 -21.11
CA TYR A 207 11.32 -11.37 -20.69
C TYR A 207 11.80 -10.78 -19.36
N TYR A 208 12.83 -11.39 -18.78
CA TYR A 208 13.39 -10.93 -17.52
C TYR A 208 14.26 -9.69 -17.74
N SER A 209 13.96 -8.62 -17.03
CA SER A 209 14.80 -7.43 -17.04
C SER A 209 15.70 -7.45 -15.81
N ALA A 210 16.97 -7.78 -16.01
CA ALA A 210 17.97 -7.80 -14.94
C ALA A 210 18.37 -6.40 -14.44
N ALA A 211 18.06 -5.36 -15.18
CA ALA A 211 18.42 -4.00 -14.79
C ALA A 211 17.48 -3.49 -13.70
N PRO A 212 17.97 -3.24 -12.47
CA PRO A 212 17.20 -2.49 -11.49
C PRO A 212 17.04 -1.08 -12.03
N ARG A 213 15.82 -0.72 -12.40
CA ARG A 213 15.56 0.66 -12.78
C ARG A 213 15.52 1.50 -11.52
N GLY A 214 16.48 2.40 -11.41
CA GLY A 214 16.45 3.46 -10.43
C GLY A 214 15.17 4.26 -10.61
N GLY A 215 14.15 3.95 -9.81
CA GLY A 215 12.93 4.75 -9.75
C GLY A 215 13.31 6.14 -9.30
N ARG A 216 13.30 7.09 -10.22
CA ARG A 216 13.31 8.51 -9.87
C ARG A 216 12.02 8.76 -9.10
N GLY A 217 12.12 9.01 -7.81
CA GLY A 217 11.06 9.60 -7.02
C GLY A 217 10.33 8.73 -6.01
N GLY A 218 10.67 7.47 -5.85
CA GLY A 218 10.20 6.70 -4.70
C GLY A 218 10.87 7.18 -3.42
N ARG A 219 10.13 7.82 -2.52
CA ARG A 219 10.59 8.12 -1.16
C ARG A 219 10.81 6.82 -0.38
N GLY A 220 11.96 6.27 -0.53
CA GLY A 220 12.48 5.10 0.15
C GLY A 220 13.76 4.79 -0.58
N GLY A 221 14.88 5.03 0.09
CA GLY A 221 16.22 4.91 -0.47
C GLY A 221 16.32 3.68 -1.34
N GLY A 222 16.98 3.81 -2.47
CA GLY A 222 17.07 2.85 -3.56
C GLY A 222 16.92 1.41 -3.10
N GLN A 223 15.72 0.88 -3.21
CA GLN A 223 15.55 -0.55 -3.05
C GLN A 223 16.18 -1.16 -4.29
N SER A 224 17.36 -1.72 -4.10
CA SER A 224 17.92 -2.64 -5.09
C SER A 224 16.82 -3.62 -5.49
N ALA A 225 16.85 -4.11 -6.71
CA ALA A 225 15.94 -5.15 -7.20
C ALA A 225 15.88 -6.37 -6.27
N ASP A 226 16.81 -6.48 -5.37
CA ASP A 226 16.91 -7.49 -4.33
C ASP A 226 16.53 -6.90 -2.95
N THR A 227 15.25 -6.93 -2.59
CA THR A 227 14.83 -6.68 -1.21
C THR A 227 15.14 -7.87 -0.30
N GLY A 228 15.65 -8.97 -0.84
CA GLY A 228 15.90 -10.21 -0.13
C GLY A 228 14.63 -10.88 0.42
N ARG A 229 13.42 -10.39 0.10
CA ARG A 229 12.17 -11.00 0.58
C ARG A 229 11.81 -12.22 -0.25
N GLN A 230 11.34 -13.23 0.45
CA GLN A 230 10.73 -14.45 -0.06
C GLN A 230 9.27 -14.49 0.37
N LEU A 231 8.55 -15.50 -0.09
CA LEU A 231 7.16 -15.74 0.26
C LEU A 231 7.07 -16.86 1.31
N THR A 232 6.19 -16.72 2.28
CA THR A 232 5.81 -17.78 3.20
C THR A 232 4.30 -17.86 3.37
N VAL A 233 3.82 -19.04 3.74
CA VAL A 233 2.41 -19.31 4.04
C VAL A 233 2.30 -19.77 5.48
N TYR A 234 1.50 -19.08 6.26
CA TYR A 234 1.09 -19.52 7.58
C TYR A 234 -0.24 -20.26 7.48
N ASP A 235 -0.30 -21.47 8.01
CA ASP A 235 -1.53 -22.25 8.12
C ASP A 235 -2.07 -22.16 9.55
N PRO A 236 -3.23 -21.50 9.77
CA PRO A 236 -3.81 -21.38 11.12
C PRO A 236 -4.24 -22.71 11.75
N GLN A 237 -4.48 -23.76 10.95
CA GLN A 237 -4.87 -25.08 11.46
C GLN A 237 -3.69 -25.82 12.06
N THR A 238 -2.54 -25.79 11.39
CA THR A 238 -1.31 -26.43 11.86
C THR A 238 -0.43 -25.51 12.70
N GLN A 239 -0.70 -24.20 12.65
CA GLN A 239 0.11 -23.13 13.25
C GLN A 239 1.57 -23.12 12.75
N GLN A 240 1.79 -23.55 11.50
CA GLN A 240 3.11 -23.66 10.89
C GLN A 240 3.29 -22.69 9.73
N PHE A 241 4.53 -22.22 9.57
CA PHE A 241 4.96 -21.50 8.38
C PHE A 241 5.56 -22.47 7.36
N THR A 242 5.12 -22.38 6.11
CA THR A 242 5.73 -23.08 4.97
C THR A 242 6.38 -22.05 4.06
N PRO A 243 7.72 -21.96 4.02
CA PRO A 243 8.40 -20.97 3.18
C PRO A 243 8.34 -21.34 1.71
N ILE A 244 8.11 -20.35 0.87
CA ILE A 244 8.37 -20.37 -0.56
C ILE A 244 9.56 -19.44 -0.78
N VAL A 245 10.72 -20.02 -1.01
CA VAL A 245 11.94 -19.30 -1.30
C VAL A 245 12.26 -19.36 -2.79
N ASP A 246 13.35 -18.75 -3.23
CA ASP A 246 13.83 -18.86 -4.61
C ASP A 246 12.86 -18.26 -5.65
N THR A 247 12.40 -17.04 -5.38
CA THR A 247 11.59 -16.26 -6.33
C THR A 247 12.46 -15.44 -7.28
N CYS A 248 12.03 -15.34 -8.53
CA CYS A 248 12.72 -14.57 -9.58
C CYS A 248 12.53 -13.05 -9.45
N PHE A 249 11.80 -12.58 -8.48
CA PHE A 249 11.37 -11.18 -8.39
C PHE A 249 11.34 -10.68 -6.95
N THR A 250 11.33 -9.38 -6.83
CA THR A 250 11.16 -8.70 -5.55
C THR A 250 9.72 -8.79 -5.09
N LEU A 251 9.53 -9.20 -3.86
CA LEU A 251 8.22 -9.33 -3.24
C LEU A 251 7.89 -8.07 -2.42
N ASP A 252 6.83 -7.37 -2.82
CA ASP A 252 6.27 -6.27 -2.07
C ASP A 252 4.77 -6.47 -1.80
N HIS A 253 3.89 -5.58 -2.20
CA HIS A 253 2.46 -5.77 -2.07
C HIS A 253 1.96 -6.88 -2.99
N ASN A 254 0.98 -7.64 -2.49
CA ASN A 254 0.40 -8.75 -3.20
C ASN A 254 -1.13 -8.72 -3.19
N GLN A 255 -1.74 -9.40 -4.14
CA GLN A 255 -3.17 -9.65 -4.18
C GLN A 255 -3.49 -10.96 -4.89
N LEU A 256 -4.42 -11.74 -4.31
CA LEU A 256 -4.94 -12.96 -4.94
C LEU A 256 -5.95 -12.61 -6.05
N GLY A 257 -5.77 -13.24 -7.20
CA GLY A 257 -6.69 -13.17 -8.34
C GLY A 257 -7.79 -14.23 -8.28
N PRO A 258 -8.84 -14.10 -9.11
CA PRO A 258 -9.93 -15.07 -9.21
C PRO A 258 -9.49 -16.43 -9.76
N ASP A 259 -8.31 -16.50 -10.34
CA ASP A 259 -7.60 -17.70 -10.82
C ASP A 259 -6.78 -18.41 -9.73
N ASN A 260 -6.81 -17.93 -8.50
CA ASN A 260 -5.99 -18.36 -7.37
C ASN A 260 -4.47 -18.11 -7.56
N PHE A 261 -4.10 -17.21 -8.44
CA PHE A 261 -2.72 -16.74 -8.52
C PHE A 261 -2.51 -15.58 -7.54
N LEU A 262 -1.36 -15.59 -6.88
CA LEU A 262 -0.94 -14.49 -6.04
C LEU A 262 -0.06 -13.56 -6.87
N TYR A 263 -0.58 -12.38 -7.20
CA TYR A 263 0.09 -11.38 -8.03
C TYR A 263 0.91 -10.41 -7.19
N PHE A 264 2.00 -9.95 -7.78
CA PHE A 264 2.92 -8.99 -7.18
C PHE A 264 3.23 -7.86 -8.15
N GLY A 265 3.23 -6.65 -7.64
CA GLY A 265 3.89 -5.54 -8.29
C GLY A 265 5.39 -5.61 -8.07
N GLY A 266 6.16 -5.11 -9.00
CA GLY A 266 7.62 -5.10 -8.89
C GLY A 266 8.25 -3.91 -9.60
N GLY A 267 9.53 -3.67 -9.28
CA GLY A 267 10.33 -2.58 -9.86
C GLY A 267 10.92 -2.84 -11.24
N ASN A 268 10.65 -4.00 -11.85
CA ASN A 268 11.33 -4.47 -13.06
C ASN A 268 10.48 -4.34 -14.33
N SER A 269 9.50 -3.44 -14.33
CA SER A 269 8.57 -3.26 -15.47
C SER A 269 7.92 -4.57 -15.92
N ALA A 270 7.51 -5.39 -14.95
CA ALA A 270 6.79 -6.63 -15.14
C ALA A 270 5.82 -6.85 -13.98
N VAL A 271 4.76 -7.60 -14.23
CA VAL A 271 3.90 -8.16 -13.19
C VAL A 271 4.26 -9.63 -13.01
N PHE A 272 4.39 -10.04 -11.77
CA PHE A 272 4.81 -11.38 -11.37
C PHE A 272 3.67 -12.09 -10.65
N TRP A 273 3.72 -13.41 -10.63
CA TRP A 273 2.77 -14.23 -9.89
C TRP A 273 3.38 -15.52 -9.33
N ILE A 274 2.68 -16.05 -8.35
CA ILE A 274 2.80 -17.44 -7.91
C ILE A 274 1.46 -18.13 -8.20
N ASP A 275 1.51 -19.22 -8.95
CA ASP A 275 0.39 -20.17 -9.13
C ASP A 275 0.26 -21.00 -7.84
N THR A 276 -0.67 -20.61 -6.96
CA THR A 276 -0.82 -21.26 -5.66
C THR A 276 -1.30 -22.70 -5.76
N PRO A 277 -2.19 -23.10 -6.68
CA PRO A 277 -2.51 -24.49 -6.97
C PRO A 277 -1.30 -25.36 -7.37
N VAL A 278 -0.46 -24.87 -8.28
CA VAL A 278 0.76 -25.60 -8.69
C VAL A 278 1.73 -25.71 -7.52
N TRP A 279 1.93 -24.65 -6.77
CA TRP A 279 2.74 -24.69 -5.56
C TRP A 279 2.23 -25.73 -4.55
N ASP A 280 0.93 -25.74 -4.30
CA ASP A 280 0.32 -26.68 -3.34
C ASP A 280 0.55 -28.13 -3.74
N LYS A 281 0.47 -28.42 -5.03
CA LYS A 281 0.64 -29.76 -5.57
C LYS A 281 2.11 -30.22 -5.64
N THR A 282 3.01 -29.32 -6.04
CA THR A 282 4.37 -29.70 -6.42
C THR A 282 5.45 -29.25 -5.46
N LYS A 283 5.21 -28.19 -4.68
CA LYS A 283 6.21 -27.47 -3.89
C LYS A 283 7.43 -27.02 -4.71
N ASN A 284 7.26 -26.89 -6.02
CA ASN A 284 8.30 -26.46 -6.94
C ASN A 284 8.17 -24.96 -7.24
N ALA A 285 9.15 -24.17 -6.79
CA ALA A 285 9.16 -22.73 -6.95
C ALA A 285 9.23 -22.30 -8.42
N GLU A 286 10.06 -22.98 -9.25
CA GLU A 286 10.18 -22.68 -10.67
C GLU A 286 8.87 -22.92 -11.41
N ALA A 287 8.25 -24.08 -11.21
CA ALA A 287 7.00 -24.45 -11.89
C ALA A 287 5.79 -23.57 -11.48
N SER A 288 5.83 -22.98 -10.29
CA SER A 288 4.72 -22.20 -9.74
C SER A 288 4.82 -20.70 -9.99
N GLN A 289 5.83 -20.21 -10.69
CA GLN A 289 5.98 -18.77 -10.91
C GLN A 289 6.13 -18.37 -12.37
N GLY A 290 5.78 -17.12 -12.65
CA GLY A 290 5.93 -16.55 -13.97
C GLY A 290 5.75 -15.04 -13.95
N TRP A 291 5.91 -14.41 -15.11
CA TRP A 291 5.78 -12.96 -15.25
C TRP A 291 5.41 -12.52 -16.66
N CYS A 292 4.77 -11.36 -16.74
CA CYS A 292 4.50 -10.64 -17.97
C CYS A 292 5.28 -9.33 -18.02
N PRO A 293 6.03 -9.07 -19.12
CA PRO A 293 6.59 -7.74 -19.36
C PRO A 293 5.47 -6.77 -19.74
N ALA A 294 5.70 -5.47 -19.54
CA ALA A 294 4.80 -4.45 -20.06
C ALA A 294 5.19 -4.10 -21.51
N VAL A 295 4.71 -4.87 -22.45
CA VAL A 295 4.85 -4.60 -23.89
C VAL A 295 3.49 -4.27 -24.47
N VAL A 296 3.38 -3.09 -25.07
CA VAL A 296 2.17 -2.58 -25.74
C VAL A 296 2.21 -2.99 -27.20
N ASP A 297 1.14 -3.58 -27.67
CA ASP A 297 0.91 -3.90 -29.09
C ASP A 297 0.80 -2.60 -29.89
N THR A 298 1.91 -2.09 -30.39
CA THR A 298 1.98 -0.82 -31.14
C THR A 298 1.92 -1.00 -32.64
N ASN A 299 2.21 -2.18 -33.15
CA ASN A 299 2.03 -2.52 -34.57
C ASN A 299 0.60 -3.00 -34.89
N ALA A 300 -0.22 -3.23 -33.87
CA ALA A 300 -1.63 -3.65 -33.93
C ALA A 300 -1.86 -5.02 -34.60
N ASP A 301 -0.89 -5.94 -34.49
CA ASP A 301 -1.01 -7.29 -35.04
C ASP A 301 -1.66 -8.28 -34.04
N GLY A 302 -1.91 -7.84 -32.81
CA GLY A 302 -2.54 -8.64 -31.73
C GLY A 302 -1.59 -9.60 -31.02
N MET A 303 -0.29 -9.60 -31.35
CA MET A 303 0.74 -10.48 -30.80
C MET A 303 1.90 -9.65 -30.24
N ILE A 304 2.63 -10.25 -29.30
CA ILE A 304 3.89 -9.67 -28.77
C ILE A 304 5.03 -10.59 -29.22
N THR A 305 5.66 -10.26 -30.32
CA THR A 305 6.75 -11.07 -30.91
C THR A 305 8.11 -10.42 -30.75
N GLU A 306 8.25 -9.20 -31.22
CA GLU A 306 9.44 -8.39 -31.14
C GLU A 306 9.09 -6.98 -30.63
N TRP A 307 9.95 -6.37 -29.86
CA TRP A 307 9.70 -5.04 -29.30
C TRP A 307 10.98 -4.18 -29.28
N THR A 308 10.76 -2.87 -29.24
CA THR A 308 11.77 -1.88 -28.91
C THR A 308 11.77 -1.61 -27.41
N GLU A 309 12.95 -1.34 -26.83
CA GLU A 309 13.08 -0.94 -25.43
C GLU A 309 12.56 0.50 -25.22
N PRO A 310 12.15 0.88 -23.99
CA PRO A 310 11.48 2.17 -23.73
C PRO A 310 12.24 3.43 -24.15
N GLN A 311 13.57 3.34 -24.20
CA GLN A 311 14.44 4.47 -24.60
C GLN A 311 14.85 4.41 -26.09
N ALA A 312 14.51 3.34 -26.78
CA ALA A 312 14.77 3.22 -28.20
C ALA A 312 13.70 3.98 -29.01
N PRO A 313 14.05 4.49 -30.21
CA PRO A 313 13.05 5.04 -31.10
C PRO A 313 11.99 4.01 -31.44
N PRO A 314 10.70 4.40 -31.49
CA PRO A 314 9.64 3.50 -31.91
C PRO A 314 9.88 2.95 -33.33
N ASP A 315 9.69 1.65 -33.48
CA ASP A 315 9.71 0.99 -34.80
C ASP A 315 8.29 0.59 -35.15
N PRO A 316 7.72 1.08 -36.25
CA PRO A 316 6.32 0.80 -36.62
C PRO A 316 6.05 -0.68 -36.96
N LYS A 317 7.10 -1.48 -37.13
CA LYS A 317 6.99 -2.94 -37.37
C LYS A 317 7.09 -3.77 -36.10
N LYS A 318 7.42 -3.14 -34.96
CA LYS A 318 7.62 -3.80 -33.66
C LYS A 318 6.72 -3.21 -32.61
N ASP A 319 6.50 -3.97 -31.58
CA ASP A 319 5.88 -3.51 -30.35
C ASP A 319 6.78 -2.57 -29.54
N GLN A 320 6.26 -1.98 -28.51
CA GLN A 320 7.03 -1.15 -27.62
C GLN A 320 6.92 -1.59 -26.18
N ARG A 321 8.07 -1.89 -25.55
CA ARG A 321 8.13 -2.06 -24.12
C ARG A 321 8.00 -0.71 -23.43
N VAL A 322 7.23 -0.67 -22.34
CA VAL A 322 7.02 0.53 -21.53
C VAL A 322 7.56 0.36 -20.13
N ASP A 323 8.11 1.45 -19.59
CA ASP A 323 8.51 1.50 -18.19
C ASP A 323 7.30 1.79 -17.32
N PHE A 324 7.17 1.02 -16.24
CA PHE A 324 6.19 1.30 -15.19
C PHE A 324 6.71 0.85 -13.83
N GLY A 325 6.21 1.50 -12.79
CA GLY A 325 6.33 1.04 -11.43
C GLY A 325 5.03 0.39 -10.96
N CYS A 326 5.12 -0.48 -9.97
CA CYS A 326 3.97 -1.12 -9.37
C CYS A 326 4.20 -1.33 -7.88
N TYR A 327 3.91 -0.31 -7.09
CA TYR A 327 4.02 -0.43 -5.64
C TYR A 327 2.86 -1.25 -5.07
N GLN A 328 1.64 -1.00 -5.53
CA GLN A 328 0.45 -1.78 -5.22
C GLN A 328 -0.12 -2.34 -6.52
N VAL A 329 -0.28 -3.65 -6.59
CA VAL A 329 -0.97 -4.32 -7.69
C VAL A 329 -2.46 -4.41 -7.38
N GLY A 330 -3.30 -3.92 -8.29
CA GLY A 330 -4.74 -4.15 -8.29
C GLY A 330 -5.07 -5.30 -9.23
N VAL A 331 -5.76 -6.32 -8.75
CA VAL A 331 -6.20 -7.46 -9.59
C VAL A 331 -7.66 -7.30 -9.92
N ASP A 332 -8.00 -7.45 -11.20
CA ASP A 332 -9.38 -7.47 -11.66
C ASP A 332 -10.10 -8.72 -11.09
N PRO A 333 -11.10 -8.55 -10.23
CA PRO A 333 -11.75 -9.67 -9.54
C PRO A 333 -12.62 -10.51 -10.46
N MET A 334 -13.02 -10.00 -11.62
CA MET A 334 -13.94 -10.66 -12.54
C MET A 334 -13.24 -11.36 -13.70
N ASN A 335 -11.94 -11.06 -13.91
CA ASN A 335 -11.20 -11.56 -15.06
C ASN A 335 -10.26 -12.70 -14.69
N LYS A 336 -10.63 -13.94 -15.04
CA LYS A 336 -9.82 -15.14 -14.78
C LYS A 336 -8.55 -15.26 -15.63
N ASN A 337 -8.35 -14.40 -16.61
CA ASN A 337 -7.12 -14.36 -17.41
C ASN A 337 -5.97 -13.61 -16.73
N GLY A 338 -6.13 -13.24 -15.46
CA GLY A 338 -5.09 -12.58 -14.69
C GLY A 338 -4.82 -11.15 -15.15
N VAL A 339 -5.85 -10.33 -15.15
CA VAL A 339 -5.72 -8.89 -15.41
C VAL A 339 -5.30 -8.16 -14.15
N THR A 340 -4.21 -7.41 -14.27
CA THR A 340 -3.64 -6.60 -13.20
C THR A 340 -3.48 -5.15 -13.62
N TRP A 341 -3.51 -4.26 -12.63
CA TRP A 341 -3.40 -2.82 -12.79
C TRP A 341 -2.37 -2.24 -11.82
N CYS A 342 -1.50 -1.41 -12.34
CA CYS A 342 -0.45 -0.74 -11.58
C CYS A 342 -0.46 0.76 -11.86
N GLY A 343 -0.50 1.57 -10.80
CA GLY A 343 -0.48 3.03 -10.91
C GLY A 343 0.81 3.61 -10.36
N GLU A 344 1.63 4.27 -11.19
CA GLU A 344 2.81 5.01 -10.77
C GLU A 344 3.22 6.04 -11.85
N ASP A 345 3.89 7.11 -11.44
CA ASP A 345 4.44 8.14 -12.33
C ASP A 345 3.43 8.71 -13.34
N LEU A 346 2.23 9.04 -12.87
CA LEU A 346 1.13 9.53 -13.71
C LEU A 346 0.72 8.57 -14.83
N LYS A 347 0.92 7.29 -14.61
CA LYS A 347 0.50 6.23 -15.53
C LYS A 347 -0.31 5.18 -14.78
N LEU A 348 -1.28 4.64 -15.49
CA LEU A 348 -1.99 3.43 -15.12
C LEU A 348 -1.66 2.38 -16.18
N THR A 349 -0.99 1.32 -15.77
CA THR A 349 -0.59 0.22 -16.66
C THR A 349 -1.46 -0.99 -16.38
N ARG A 350 -2.11 -1.50 -17.40
CA ARG A 350 -2.86 -2.75 -17.40
C ARG A 350 -1.99 -3.85 -17.97
N ILE A 351 -1.96 -5.00 -17.31
CA ILE A 351 -1.29 -6.20 -17.85
C ILE A 351 -2.27 -7.37 -17.74
N GLU A 352 -2.50 -8.03 -18.87
CA GLU A 352 -3.27 -9.25 -18.96
C GLU A 352 -2.31 -10.42 -19.17
N ARG A 353 -2.35 -11.40 -18.27
CA ARG A 353 -1.54 -12.62 -18.34
C ARG A 353 -1.97 -13.51 -19.50
N GLY A 354 -3.28 -13.63 -19.70
CA GLY A 354 -3.87 -14.56 -20.66
C GLY A 354 -3.73 -16.03 -20.26
N PRO A 355 -4.22 -16.94 -21.10
CA PRO A 355 -4.27 -18.37 -20.78
C PRO A 355 -2.94 -19.11 -20.96
N ASN A 356 -2.02 -18.62 -21.78
CA ASN A 356 -0.73 -19.25 -22.07
C ASN A 356 0.43 -18.25 -22.02
N PRO A 357 0.77 -17.71 -20.81
CA PRO A 357 1.89 -16.78 -20.70
C PRO A 357 3.24 -17.50 -20.93
N PRO A 358 4.26 -16.80 -21.42
CA PRO A 358 4.32 -15.35 -21.69
C PRO A 358 3.74 -14.91 -23.05
N GLN A 359 3.38 -15.85 -23.94
CA GLN A 359 2.96 -15.56 -25.31
C GLN A 359 1.64 -14.78 -25.37
N THR A 360 0.77 -14.94 -24.37
CA THR A 360 -0.53 -14.26 -24.30
C THR A 360 -0.50 -13.00 -23.44
N CYS A 361 0.66 -12.62 -22.93
CA CYS A 361 0.79 -11.36 -22.16
C CYS A 361 0.48 -10.15 -23.05
N LYS A 362 -0.36 -9.25 -22.55
CA LYS A 362 -0.69 -7.97 -23.22
C LYS A 362 -0.62 -6.84 -22.21
N ALA A 363 -0.06 -5.70 -22.62
CA ALA A 363 -0.04 -4.50 -21.81
C ALA A 363 -0.76 -3.33 -22.49
N GLU A 364 -1.33 -2.47 -21.67
CA GLU A 364 -1.93 -1.21 -22.08
C GLU A 364 -1.51 -0.13 -21.09
N VAL A 365 -1.35 1.10 -21.57
CA VAL A 365 -0.94 2.24 -20.75
C VAL A 365 -1.96 3.36 -20.88
N TYR A 366 -2.28 4.00 -19.77
CA TYR A 366 -3.23 5.11 -19.71
C TYR A 366 -2.68 6.21 -18.82
N ARG A 367 -2.92 7.47 -19.22
CA ARG A 367 -2.56 8.66 -18.45
C ARG A 367 -3.81 9.48 -18.14
N PRO A 368 -3.93 10.01 -16.92
CA PRO A 368 -5.01 10.94 -16.63
C PRO A 368 -4.89 12.17 -17.51
N PRO A 369 -6.02 12.80 -17.90
CA PRO A 369 -6.02 14.00 -18.75
C PRO A 369 -5.39 15.18 -18.02
N THR A 370 -4.17 15.55 -18.39
CA THR A 370 -3.39 16.63 -17.75
C THR A 370 -3.93 18.03 -18.06
N GLY A 371 -4.65 18.19 -19.17
CA GLY A 371 -5.23 19.50 -19.56
C GLY A 371 -6.47 19.91 -18.75
N GLN A 372 -7.14 18.94 -18.11
CA GLN A 372 -8.34 19.19 -17.29
C GLN A 372 -8.01 19.26 -15.79
N THR A 373 -6.88 18.71 -15.36
CA THR A 373 -6.43 18.68 -13.97
C THR A 373 -4.90 18.73 -13.93
N PRO A 374 -4.30 19.91 -14.13
CA PRO A 374 -2.84 20.08 -14.11
C PRO A 374 -2.21 19.76 -12.76
N GLU A 375 -3.02 19.57 -11.73
CA GLU A 375 -2.61 19.38 -10.34
C GLU A 375 -2.51 17.91 -9.90
N ILE A 376 -2.89 16.94 -10.74
CA ILE A 376 -2.69 15.51 -10.40
C ILE A 376 -1.20 15.23 -10.28
N ALA A 377 -0.76 14.77 -9.14
CA ALA A 377 0.65 14.55 -8.85
C ALA A 377 0.90 13.33 -7.97
N GLY A 378 2.11 12.79 -8.11
CA GLY A 378 2.61 11.69 -7.31
C GLY A 378 2.23 10.32 -7.86
N ALA A 379 2.59 9.27 -7.10
CA ALA A 379 2.26 7.90 -7.45
C ALA A 379 0.80 7.59 -7.09
N GLY A 380 0.11 6.86 -7.97
CA GLY A 380 -1.22 6.31 -7.73
C GLY A 380 -1.15 4.87 -7.21
N HIS A 381 -2.16 4.48 -6.45
CA HIS A 381 -2.36 3.10 -6.04
C HIS A 381 -3.67 2.60 -6.63
N ALA A 382 -3.58 1.63 -7.53
CA ALA A 382 -4.72 1.12 -8.28
C ALA A 382 -5.38 -0.04 -7.55
N VAL A 383 -6.71 -0.02 -7.50
CA VAL A 383 -7.57 -1.14 -7.07
C VAL A 383 -8.75 -1.25 -8.01
N VAL A 384 -9.33 -2.44 -8.12
CA VAL A 384 -10.39 -2.72 -9.11
C VAL A 384 -11.65 -3.18 -8.40
N ASP A 385 -12.79 -2.63 -8.78
CA ASP A 385 -14.09 -3.08 -8.28
C ASP A 385 -14.65 -4.27 -9.10
N GLU A 386 -15.80 -4.81 -8.67
CA GLU A 386 -16.47 -5.92 -9.38
C GLU A 386 -17.06 -5.54 -10.73
N GLN A 387 -17.07 -4.26 -11.07
CA GLN A 387 -17.51 -3.77 -12.38
C GLN A 387 -16.34 -3.56 -13.34
N GLY A 388 -15.10 -3.83 -12.90
CA GLY A 388 -13.87 -3.62 -13.66
C GLY A 388 -13.44 -2.16 -13.76
N VAL A 389 -14.01 -1.28 -12.93
CA VAL A 389 -13.56 0.11 -12.80
C VAL A 389 -12.35 0.16 -11.89
N VAL A 390 -11.32 0.85 -12.35
CA VAL A 390 -10.09 1.04 -11.58
C VAL A 390 -10.18 2.32 -10.78
N TRP A 391 -9.95 2.24 -9.49
CA TRP A 391 -9.93 3.36 -8.57
C TRP A 391 -8.51 3.67 -8.13
N MET A 392 -8.13 4.92 -8.13
CA MET A 392 -6.76 5.36 -7.80
C MET A 392 -6.76 6.60 -6.93
N ASN A 393 -5.89 6.62 -5.93
CA ASN A 393 -5.53 7.83 -5.20
C ASN A 393 -4.16 8.35 -5.64
N TRP A 394 -4.02 9.67 -5.72
CA TRP A 394 -2.78 10.36 -6.13
C TRP A 394 -2.15 11.05 -4.92
N ARG A 395 -1.07 10.47 -4.43
CA ARG A 395 -0.46 10.87 -3.15
C ARG A 395 0.03 12.31 -3.07
N GLY A 396 0.35 12.92 -4.20
CA GLY A 396 0.92 14.26 -4.25
C GLY A 396 -0.09 15.40 -4.33
N SER A 397 -1.37 15.09 -4.55
CA SER A 397 -2.35 16.13 -4.91
C SER A 397 -3.75 15.94 -4.32
N GLN A 398 -3.96 14.94 -3.46
CA GLN A 398 -5.28 14.58 -2.92
C GLN A 398 -6.38 14.33 -3.98
N HIS A 399 -5.98 14.05 -5.20
CA HIS A 399 -6.93 13.62 -6.22
C HIS A 399 -7.22 12.14 -6.07
N PHE A 400 -8.46 11.81 -6.37
CA PHE A 400 -8.97 10.47 -6.48
C PHE A 400 -9.57 10.31 -7.87
N THR A 401 -9.30 9.21 -8.55
CA THR A 401 -9.77 9.00 -9.92
C THR A 401 -10.41 7.64 -10.07
N SER A 402 -11.37 7.54 -10.98
CA SER A 402 -11.80 6.29 -11.56
C SER A 402 -11.41 6.21 -13.03
N PHE A 403 -11.13 4.99 -13.49
CA PHE A 403 -10.85 4.70 -14.88
C PHE A 403 -11.67 3.49 -15.34
N ASP A 404 -12.51 3.71 -16.35
CA ASP A 404 -13.34 2.68 -16.97
C ASP A 404 -12.83 2.38 -18.38
N ARG A 405 -12.06 1.29 -18.51
CA ARG A 405 -11.49 0.86 -19.79
C ARG A 405 -12.52 0.59 -20.88
N ARG A 406 -13.75 0.23 -20.53
CA ARG A 406 -14.82 -0.07 -21.49
C ARG A 406 -15.22 1.15 -22.34
N LYS A 407 -14.88 2.34 -21.88
CA LYS A 407 -15.11 3.60 -22.61
C LYS A 407 -14.04 3.90 -23.65
N CYS A 408 -12.89 3.19 -23.57
CA CYS A 408 -11.76 3.44 -24.46
C CYS A 408 -12.07 3.00 -25.90
N LYS A 409 -11.78 3.87 -26.84
CA LYS A 409 -11.92 3.61 -28.28
C LYS A 409 -10.63 3.07 -28.89
N VAL A 410 -9.49 3.41 -28.31
CA VAL A 410 -8.16 3.01 -28.79
C VAL A 410 -7.41 2.32 -27.65
N THR A 411 -7.04 1.05 -27.86
CA THR A 411 -6.33 0.22 -26.87
C THR A 411 -5.04 -0.40 -27.40
N ASN A 412 -4.76 -0.26 -28.70
CA ASN A 412 -3.55 -0.74 -29.36
C ASN A 412 -3.07 0.27 -30.41
N GLY A 413 -2.02 -0.06 -31.13
CA GLY A 413 -1.41 0.81 -32.12
C GLY A 413 -0.48 1.88 -31.51
N PRO A 414 0.17 2.70 -32.35
CA PRO A 414 1.21 3.66 -31.90
C PRO A 414 0.71 4.67 -30.87
N ALA A 415 -0.54 5.08 -30.95
CA ALA A 415 -1.14 6.02 -29.99
C ALA A 415 -1.32 5.42 -28.59
N ALA A 416 -1.50 4.10 -28.48
CA ALA A 416 -1.71 3.43 -27.21
C ALA A 416 -0.46 3.51 -26.30
N ALA A 417 0.75 3.46 -26.86
CA ALA A 417 1.99 3.56 -26.09
C ALA A 417 2.17 4.91 -25.40
N THR A 418 1.52 5.98 -25.89
CA THR A 418 1.57 7.32 -25.27
C THR A 418 0.79 7.37 -23.96
N GLY A 419 -0.19 6.48 -23.79
CA GLY A 419 -1.15 6.48 -22.70
C GLY A 419 -2.25 7.53 -22.80
N LEU A 420 -2.28 8.35 -23.86
CA LEU A 420 -3.23 9.45 -24.05
C LEU A 420 -4.47 9.04 -24.87
N GLY A 421 -4.54 7.78 -25.31
CA GLY A 421 -5.58 7.27 -26.22
C GLY A 421 -6.98 7.12 -25.64
N CYS A 422 -7.17 7.35 -24.32
CA CYS A 422 -8.47 7.13 -23.67
C CYS A 422 -8.77 8.16 -22.58
N PRO A 423 -8.92 9.44 -22.93
CA PRO A 423 -9.29 10.46 -21.94
C PRO A 423 -10.72 10.25 -21.40
N GLU A 424 -11.63 9.69 -22.19
CA GLU A 424 -13.02 9.41 -21.84
C GLU A 424 -13.19 8.35 -20.76
N GLY A 425 -12.18 7.54 -20.54
CA GLY A 425 -12.18 6.52 -19.47
C GLY A 425 -12.05 7.11 -18.07
N TRP A 426 -11.54 8.33 -17.94
CA TRP A 426 -11.20 8.94 -16.67
C TRP A 426 -12.34 9.78 -16.08
N SER A 427 -12.49 9.68 -14.77
CA SER A 427 -13.20 10.66 -13.96
C SER A 427 -12.31 11.07 -12.79
N VAL A 428 -12.30 12.37 -12.49
CA VAL A 428 -11.42 12.96 -11.49
C VAL A 428 -12.25 13.56 -10.38
N TYR A 429 -11.87 13.28 -9.15
CA TYR A 429 -12.47 13.78 -7.92
C TYR A 429 -11.36 14.36 -7.04
N ARG A 430 -11.66 15.44 -6.33
CA ARG A 430 -10.75 16.00 -5.35
C ARG A 430 -11.42 16.00 -3.99
N MET A 431 -10.74 15.43 -3.02
CA MET A 431 -11.10 15.61 -1.63
C MET A 431 -10.49 16.92 -1.14
N GLU A 432 -11.33 17.83 -0.69
CA GLU A 432 -10.87 19.04 -0.02
C GLU A 432 -10.40 18.64 1.38
N GLY A 433 -9.08 18.75 1.59
CA GLY A 433 -8.45 18.48 2.86
C GLY A 433 -7.95 19.76 3.53
N PRO A 434 -7.53 19.66 4.79
CA PRO A 434 -6.96 20.80 5.48
C PRO A 434 -5.62 21.22 4.85
N THR A 435 -5.36 22.53 4.88
CA THR A 435 -4.07 23.12 4.50
C THR A 435 -3.34 23.64 5.74
N TYR A 436 -2.02 23.82 5.64
CA TYR A 436 -1.31 24.57 6.67
C TYR A 436 -1.78 26.02 6.68
N ALA A 437 -2.00 26.56 7.88
CA ALA A 437 -2.56 27.90 8.06
C ALA A 437 -1.76 28.97 7.27
N GLY A 438 -2.49 29.76 6.48
CA GLY A 438 -1.91 30.82 5.65
C GLY A 438 -1.20 30.32 4.38
N THR A 439 -1.38 29.07 3.99
CA THR A 439 -0.79 28.49 2.78
C THR A 439 -1.79 27.68 1.97
N ASN A 440 -1.44 27.37 0.72
CA ASN A 440 -2.15 26.41 -0.13
C ASN A 440 -1.56 24.98 -0.01
N ILE A 441 -0.59 24.76 0.88
CA ILE A 441 0.08 23.48 1.06
C ILE A 441 -0.86 22.55 1.80
N GLN A 442 -1.21 21.43 1.19
CA GLN A 442 -2.04 20.41 1.80
C GLN A 442 -1.32 19.78 3.01
N SER A 443 -2.01 19.71 4.13
CA SER A 443 -1.47 19.13 5.37
C SER A 443 -1.60 17.61 5.43
N ASP A 444 -2.33 17.02 4.50
CA ASP A 444 -2.52 15.58 4.41
C ASP A 444 -2.09 15.02 3.05
N MET A 445 -1.97 13.72 2.98
CA MET A 445 -1.77 12.98 1.75
C MET A 445 -2.54 11.67 1.80
N THR A 446 -2.99 11.22 0.66
CA THR A 446 -3.64 9.92 0.52
C THR A 446 -2.61 8.80 0.45
N TYR A 447 -2.99 7.61 0.91
CA TYR A 447 -2.15 6.42 0.85
C TYR A 447 -2.98 5.24 0.36
N LEU A 448 -2.47 4.05 0.30
CA LEU A 448 -3.03 2.85 -0.31
C LEU A 448 -4.56 2.83 -0.44
N SER A 449 -5.03 2.43 -1.63
CA SER A 449 -6.45 2.26 -1.94
C SER A 449 -6.92 0.83 -1.71
N GLN A 450 -8.20 0.67 -1.40
CA GLN A 450 -8.93 -0.59 -1.30
C GLN A 450 -10.33 -0.40 -1.88
N VAL A 451 -11.04 -1.49 -2.16
CA VAL A 451 -12.46 -1.44 -2.51
C VAL A 451 -13.24 -2.38 -1.60
N ASP A 452 -14.24 -1.86 -0.92
CA ASP A 452 -15.24 -2.68 -0.23
C ASP A 452 -16.24 -3.25 -1.25
N ARG A 453 -15.90 -4.39 -1.83
CA ARG A 453 -16.72 -5.06 -2.85
C ARG A 453 -18.01 -5.64 -2.28
N HIS A 454 -18.01 -6.00 -1.02
CA HIS A 454 -19.02 -6.85 -0.39
C HIS A 454 -19.95 -6.09 0.57
N ASP A 455 -19.91 -4.77 0.56
CA ASP A 455 -20.69 -3.93 1.49
C ASP A 455 -20.40 -4.28 2.97
N THR A 456 -19.15 -4.55 3.29
CA THR A 456 -18.77 -4.89 4.67
C THR A 456 -18.78 -3.68 5.58
N LEU A 457 -18.52 -2.50 5.05
CA LEU A 457 -18.60 -1.24 5.76
C LEU A 457 -20.06 -0.80 6.02
N GLY A 458 -20.99 -1.09 5.11
CA GLY A 458 -22.39 -0.67 5.19
C GLY A 458 -22.70 0.62 4.40
N LEU A 459 -21.87 0.96 3.42
CA LEU A 459 -22.06 2.10 2.51
C LEU A 459 -22.46 1.69 1.09
N GLY A 460 -22.69 0.41 0.86
CA GLY A 460 -22.93 -0.19 -0.45
C GLY A 460 -21.77 -1.06 -0.93
N LYS A 461 -21.99 -1.75 -2.05
CA LYS A 461 -20.96 -2.54 -2.72
C LYS A 461 -20.06 -1.66 -3.58
N ASN A 462 -18.85 -2.15 -3.83
CA ASN A 462 -17.87 -1.49 -4.69
C ASN A 462 -17.53 -0.06 -4.24
N VAL A 463 -17.49 0.17 -2.94
CA VAL A 463 -17.11 1.46 -2.36
C VAL A 463 -15.58 1.52 -2.22
N PRO A 464 -14.91 2.36 -3.03
CA PRO A 464 -13.48 2.53 -2.90
C PRO A 464 -13.15 3.32 -1.63
N THR A 465 -12.07 2.90 -0.97
CA THR A 465 -11.53 3.54 0.22
C THR A 465 -10.04 3.82 0.05
N TYR A 466 -9.54 4.82 0.73
CA TYR A 466 -8.11 5.08 0.85
C TYR A 466 -7.75 5.61 2.23
N GLY A 467 -6.51 5.35 2.66
CA GLY A 467 -5.99 5.88 3.91
C GLY A 467 -5.53 7.31 3.76
N THR A 468 -5.65 8.10 4.81
CA THR A 468 -4.98 9.38 4.97
C THR A 468 -3.78 9.22 5.90
N VAL A 469 -2.82 10.16 5.85
CA VAL A 469 -1.59 10.06 6.64
C VAL A 469 -1.67 10.87 7.94
N ASN A 470 -2.27 12.07 7.90
CA ASN A 470 -2.18 13.03 8.99
C ASN A 470 -3.51 13.33 9.71
N THR A 471 -4.62 12.77 9.25
CA THR A 471 -5.96 13.12 9.75
C THR A 471 -6.71 11.98 10.44
N ASP A 472 -6.01 10.89 10.79
CA ASP A 472 -6.54 9.76 11.58
C ASP A 472 -7.78 9.09 10.96
N MET A 473 -7.85 8.96 9.63
CA MET A 473 -9.04 8.40 8.99
C MET A 473 -8.75 7.50 7.79
N LEU A 474 -9.70 6.65 7.47
CA LEU A 474 -9.94 6.19 6.12
C LEU A 474 -10.99 7.09 5.48
N VAL A 475 -10.94 7.23 4.18
CA VAL A 475 -11.97 7.92 3.41
C VAL A 475 -12.61 6.91 2.49
N ALA A 476 -13.94 6.82 2.54
CA ALA A 476 -14.73 6.07 1.60
C ALA A 476 -15.33 7.04 0.57
N PHE A 477 -15.35 6.64 -0.69
CA PHE A 477 -15.99 7.42 -1.75
C PHE A 477 -17.22 6.67 -2.24
N ARG A 478 -18.38 7.33 -2.23
CA ARG A 478 -19.65 6.80 -2.74
C ARG A 478 -19.81 7.21 -4.21
N PRO A 479 -19.62 6.30 -5.19
CA PRO A 479 -19.59 6.67 -6.59
C PRO A 479 -20.90 7.29 -7.11
N GLU A 480 -22.04 6.82 -6.61
CA GLU A 480 -23.37 7.26 -7.07
C GLU A 480 -23.67 8.71 -6.65
N SER A 481 -23.40 9.06 -5.39
CA SER A 481 -23.62 10.41 -4.88
C SER A 481 -22.43 11.34 -5.02
N ARG A 482 -21.25 10.81 -5.39
CA ARG A 482 -19.96 11.51 -5.45
C ARG A 482 -19.54 12.12 -4.11
N GLU A 483 -19.94 11.50 -3.02
CA GLU A 483 -19.65 11.97 -1.67
C GLU A 483 -18.44 11.22 -1.09
N PHE A 484 -17.58 11.98 -0.42
CA PHE A 484 -16.55 11.43 0.45
C PHE A 484 -17.12 11.27 1.85
N VAL A 485 -16.89 10.12 2.47
CA VAL A 485 -17.30 9.79 3.83
C VAL A 485 -16.05 9.56 4.67
N GLU A 486 -15.87 10.36 5.71
CA GLU A 486 -14.72 10.30 6.59
C GLU A 486 -14.93 9.27 7.71
N LEU A 487 -14.12 8.24 7.72
CA LEU A 487 -14.13 7.18 8.73
C LEU A 487 -13.06 7.49 9.78
N ARG A 488 -13.35 8.44 10.66
CA ARG A 488 -12.37 8.95 11.62
C ARG A 488 -12.18 8.01 12.80
N VAL A 489 -10.93 7.72 13.11
CA VAL A 489 -10.53 7.17 14.39
C VAL A 489 -10.38 8.35 15.36
N PRO A 490 -10.93 8.26 16.59
CA PRO A 490 -10.87 9.36 17.53
C PRO A 490 -9.42 9.82 17.81
N TYR A 491 -9.21 11.14 17.73
CA TYR A 491 -7.96 11.76 18.19
C TYR A 491 -7.87 11.60 19.73
N PRO A 492 -6.72 11.28 20.30
CA PRO A 492 -5.37 11.31 19.74
C PRO A 492 -4.80 9.91 19.43
N MET A 493 -5.57 9.03 18.86
CA MET A 493 -5.18 7.62 18.68
C MET A 493 -4.06 7.39 17.64
N GLY A 494 -3.80 8.34 16.76
CA GLY A 494 -2.69 8.28 15.82
C GLY A 494 -2.86 7.23 14.71
N PHE A 495 -4.05 7.12 14.17
CA PHE A 495 -4.36 6.14 13.13
C PHE A 495 -3.75 6.52 11.78
N PHE A 496 -3.07 5.57 11.19
CA PHE A 496 -2.64 5.59 9.80
C PHE A 496 -2.75 4.18 9.24
N SER A 497 -3.46 4.00 8.13
CA SER A 497 -3.69 2.70 7.54
C SER A 497 -2.90 2.47 6.26
N ARG A 498 -2.46 1.22 6.08
CA ARG A 498 -1.86 0.71 4.84
C ARG A 498 -2.67 -0.40 4.20
N SER A 499 -3.66 -0.92 4.89
CA SER A 499 -4.53 -1.98 4.38
C SER A 499 -5.90 -1.86 5.00
N ALA A 500 -6.91 -2.23 4.25
CA ALA A 500 -8.25 -2.44 4.75
C ALA A 500 -8.88 -3.65 4.05
N ASN A 501 -9.58 -4.49 4.82
CA ASN A 501 -10.15 -5.72 4.32
C ASN A 501 -11.50 -5.99 4.97
N GLY A 502 -12.52 -6.17 4.16
CA GLY A 502 -13.87 -6.44 4.61
C GLY A 502 -14.09 -7.90 5.02
N ARG A 503 -14.85 -8.14 6.09
CA ARG A 503 -15.28 -9.47 6.50
C ARG A 503 -16.75 -9.48 6.91
N ILE A 504 -17.45 -10.56 6.52
CA ILE A 504 -18.81 -10.87 6.94
C ILE A 504 -18.76 -12.06 7.88
N ASP A 505 -19.05 -11.80 9.15
CA ASP A 505 -19.06 -12.78 10.23
C ASP A 505 -20.42 -13.48 10.33
N ASP A 506 -21.52 -12.71 10.19
CA ASP A 506 -22.88 -13.21 10.17
C ASP A 506 -23.79 -12.32 9.29
N PRO A 507 -24.16 -12.79 8.10
CA PRO A 507 -25.00 -12.00 7.20
C PRO A 507 -26.41 -11.72 7.75
N LYS A 508 -26.88 -12.49 8.74
CA LYS A 508 -28.22 -12.30 9.35
C LYS A 508 -28.22 -11.21 10.44
N SER A 509 -27.07 -10.87 11.00
CA SER A 509 -26.93 -9.85 12.04
C SER A 509 -26.83 -8.42 11.47
N GLY A 510 -27.05 -8.23 10.16
CA GLY A 510 -27.00 -6.93 9.51
C GLY A 510 -25.64 -6.25 9.70
N TRP A 511 -25.63 -4.96 10.06
CA TRP A 511 -24.39 -4.20 10.22
C TRP A 511 -23.47 -4.74 11.33
N LYS A 512 -24.01 -5.41 12.35
CA LYS A 512 -23.22 -5.99 13.44
C LYS A 512 -22.41 -7.20 12.97
N GLY A 513 -22.93 -7.94 12.00
CA GLY A 513 -22.31 -9.16 11.48
C GLY A 513 -21.27 -8.92 10.40
N LYS A 514 -20.84 -7.69 10.14
CA LYS A 514 -19.85 -7.36 9.13
C LYS A 514 -19.00 -6.16 9.54
N GLY A 515 -17.87 -5.96 8.89
CA GLY A 515 -17.03 -4.79 9.12
C GLY A 515 -15.80 -4.73 8.22
N LEU A 516 -15.28 -3.52 8.06
CA LEU A 516 -14.02 -3.26 7.38
C LEU A 516 -12.91 -3.23 8.43
N TRP A 517 -11.93 -4.11 8.30
CA TRP A 517 -10.81 -4.26 9.20
C TRP A 517 -9.56 -3.56 8.67
N SER A 518 -8.80 -2.97 9.59
CA SER A 518 -7.52 -2.33 9.30
C SER A 518 -6.59 -2.41 10.52
N SER A 519 -5.39 -1.86 10.39
CA SER A 519 -4.43 -1.76 11.48
C SER A 519 -3.74 -0.41 11.49
N PHE A 520 -3.14 -0.06 12.62
CA PHE A 520 -2.32 1.15 12.77
C PHE A 520 -0.94 0.89 12.17
N SER A 521 -0.65 1.50 11.04
CA SER A 521 0.56 1.25 10.26
C SER A 521 1.67 2.27 10.46
N SER A 522 1.55 3.16 11.44
CA SER A 522 2.62 4.10 11.79
C SER A 522 3.90 3.34 12.16
N TYR A 523 5.05 3.90 11.81
CA TYR A 523 6.34 3.36 12.26
C TYR A 523 6.62 3.64 13.75
N ALA A 524 5.95 4.61 14.29
CA ALA A 524 6.22 5.10 15.62
C ALA A 524 4.90 5.37 16.37
N PRO A 525 4.21 4.30 16.81
CA PRO A 525 2.92 4.44 17.52
C PRO A 525 3.05 5.31 18.79
N TRP A 526 4.22 5.36 19.41
CA TRP A 526 4.52 6.22 20.56
C TRP A 526 4.60 7.72 20.22
N HIS A 527 4.55 8.11 18.95
CA HIS A 527 4.52 9.51 18.52
C HIS A 527 3.16 10.19 18.70
N VAL A 528 2.13 9.43 19.07
CA VAL A 528 0.80 9.98 19.33
C VAL A 528 0.69 10.60 20.72
N GLU A 529 -0.40 11.31 20.97
CA GLU A 529 -0.67 11.88 22.28
C GLU A 529 -0.72 10.79 23.36
N GLY A 530 -0.07 11.05 24.48
CA GLY A 530 0.02 10.07 25.56
C GLY A 530 0.81 8.82 25.21
N GLY A 531 1.41 8.78 24.02
CA GLY A 531 2.24 7.68 23.56
C GLY A 531 3.51 7.59 24.38
N LYS A 532 3.50 6.72 25.36
CA LYS A 532 4.63 6.21 26.11
C LYS A 532 4.52 4.69 26.17
N ASP A 533 5.22 4.09 27.08
CA ASP A 533 5.11 2.66 27.36
C ASP A 533 3.64 2.25 27.51
N GLY A 534 3.18 1.31 26.71
CA GLY A 534 1.79 0.85 26.69
C GLY A 534 0.95 1.29 25.48
N HIS A 535 1.37 2.27 24.70
CA HIS A 535 0.71 2.60 23.45
C HIS A 535 1.37 1.84 22.29
N GLY A 536 0.78 0.70 21.95
CA GLY A 536 1.21 -0.15 20.87
C GLY A 536 0.36 -0.01 19.62
N SER A 537 0.67 -0.86 18.65
CA SER A 537 -0.14 -1.00 17.44
C SER A 537 -1.53 -1.55 17.77
N LYS A 538 -2.52 -1.20 16.95
CA LYS A 538 -3.92 -1.58 17.16
C LYS A 538 -4.51 -2.20 15.90
N ALA A 539 -5.46 -3.12 16.09
CA ALA A 539 -6.43 -3.48 15.06
C ALA A 539 -7.64 -2.55 15.18
N VAL A 540 -8.27 -2.28 14.06
CA VAL A 540 -9.47 -1.44 14.01
C VAL A 540 -10.53 -2.09 13.12
N LYS A 541 -11.78 -2.04 13.55
CA LYS A 541 -12.96 -2.44 12.78
C LYS A 541 -13.88 -1.24 12.61
N PHE A 542 -14.21 -0.92 11.36
CA PHE A 542 -15.15 0.11 10.99
C PHE A 542 -16.49 -0.51 10.59
N GLN A 543 -17.60 0.03 11.11
CA GLN A 543 -18.94 -0.43 10.82
C GLN A 543 -19.90 0.77 10.74
N MET A 544 -20.78 0.81 9.76
CA MET A 544 -21.82 1.84 9.65
C MET A 544 -23.16 1.29 10.14
N ARG A 545 -23.73 1.93 11.13
CA ARG A 545 -25.10 1.64 11.54
C ARG A 545 -26.09 2.20 10.52
N PRO A 546 -27.19 1.52 10.20
CA PRO A 546 -28.13 1.98 9.18
C PRO A 546 -28.84 3.29 9.53
N ASN A 547 -29.08 3.60 10.76
CA ASN A 547 -29.70 4.86 11.18
C ASN A 547 -29.16 5.31 12.53
N PRO A 548 -29.02 6.61 12.79
CA PRO A 548 -28.67 7.07 14.11
C PRO A 548 -29.80 6.75 15.08
N LEU A 549 -29.42 6.18 16.21
CA LEU A 549 -30.37 5.95 17.32
C LEU A 549 -30.80 7.25 17.99
N ALA A 550 -30.04 8.32 17.76
CA ALA A 550 -30.38 9.66 18.25
C ALA A 550 -30.87 10.52 17.07
N LYS A 551 -32.06 11.03 17.17
CA LYS A 551 -32.59 12.08 16.28
C LYS A 551 -31.87 13.41 16.53
#